data_84ba5449f310532511aa9da1d23ffc50
#
_entry.id   84ba5449f310532511aa9da1d23ffc50
#
_cell.length_a   1.000
_cell.length_b   1.000
_cell.length_c   1.000
_cell.angle_alpha   90.00
_cell.angle_beta   90.00
_cell.angle_gamma   90.00
#
_symmetry.space_group_name_H-M   'P 1'
#
loop_
_entity.id
_entity.type
_entity.pdbx_description
1 polymer ?
#
loop_
_entity_poly.entity_id
_entity_poly.type
_entity_poly.pdbx_seq_one_letter_code
_entity_poly.pdbx_strand_id
1 'polypeptide(L)'
;MTTLLIRNVAVRRRSGLDVRVGPDTILAVEPGLRPERGEQVIDGQGGALIPGLHDHHVHLRAAVAARESVDVTAVKSPAEFDRVVAAAAVMARTWVRVTGWHEPAAGALSRARLDTLTGPVPIRVQHRSGAMWVLNSAALDLVGAAGSGLPGVERDERGELTGRLLRLDGWLRERLPADRGPDWFAAQLASYAAESLRLGITGWTDATPDRDPADAAQFTSLAEAGIFRQRLVLMTASRDSDPAGQPAREAAAGTCRVTPGPVKVMLDDLTLPSAGQLAAAIKAAHASGRAVAIHCVTAEQLVISVSAAGQAGPPGQECAGPDRIEHAGIVPPGYSGELARLGLAVVTQPGFIAARGDSYLREVAPAERPWLYPAASLLRAGVTVAAGTDAPFGPGDPWQCIAAAVTRRAPGGHVLGREERVTARMALKMFLGVPGDLRRTRTVAPGQPADLCLLHWPLPQALAMPSASGVRAVVTAGRLD
;
A
#
# COMPACT_ATOMS: atom_id res chain seq x y z
N MET A 1 -0.06 31.01 16.09
CA MET A 1 -0.15 29.57 15.72
C MET A 1 0.21 28.78 16.97
N THR A 2 -0.61 27.81 17.35
CA THR A 2 -0.39 27.05 18.59
C THR A 2 0.71 26.02 18.35
N THR A 3 1.77 26.05 19.14
CA THR A 3 2.83 25.04 19.15
C THR A 3 2.47 23.88 20.08
N LEU A 4 3.12 22.73 19.89
CA LEU A 4 3.00 21.55 20.75
C LEU A 4 4.37 21.24 21.35
N LEU A 5 4.44 21.10 22.67
CA LEU A 5 5.64 20.63 23.39
C LEU A 5 5.42 19.20 23.91
N ILE A 6 6.21 18.27 23.38
CA ILE A 6 6.24 16.88 23.85
C ILE A 6 7.43 16.73 24.76
N ARG A 7 7.18 16.52 26.06
CA ARG A 7 8.23 16.44 27.09
C ARG A 7 8.59 15.02 27.41
N ASN A 8 9.79 14.84 27.94
CA ASN A 8 10.28 13.59 28.50
C ASN A 8 10.12 12.40 27.54
N VAL A 9 10.69 12.52 26.34
CA VAL A 9 10.71 11.47 25.32
C VAL A 9 12.11 10.89 25.09
N ALA A 10 12.14 9.69 24.52
CA ALA A 10 13.36 9.10 23.98
C ALA A 10 13.40 9.30 22.45
N VAL A 11 14.44 9.98 21.96
CA VAL A 11 14.70 10.16 20.54
C VAL A 11 15.98 9.42 20.17
N ARG A 12 15.90 8.44 19.26
CA ARG A 12 17.03 7.56 18.93
C ARG A 12 17.58 6.81 20.16
N ARG A 13 18.78 7.20 20.66
CA ARG A 13 19.45 6.61 21.83
C ARG A 13 19.51 7.56 23.04
N ARG A 14 18.89 8.75 22.93
CA ARG A 14 18.88 9.77 23.98
C ARG A 14 17.50 9.81 24.62
N SER A 15 17.45 9.74 25.94
CA SER A 15 16.22 9.88 26.75
C SER A 15 16.17 11.25 27.45
N GLY A 16 15.00 11.60 27.97
CA GLY A 16 14.77 12.84 28.70
C GLY A 16 14.84 14.09 27.82
N LEU A 17 14.52 13.95 26.53
CA LEU A 17 14.42 15.07 25.61
C LEU A 17 13.02 15.62 25.56
N ASP A 18 12.95 16.92 25.29
CA ASP A 18 11.71 17.62 24.95
C ASP A 18 11.75 17.97 23.45
N VAL A 19 10.60 17.91 22.79
CA VAL A 19 10.47 18.21 21.37
C VAL A 19 9.38 19.25 21.18
N ARG A 20 9.77 20.42 20.68
CA ARG A 20 8.82 21.47 20.29
C ARG A 20 8.48 21.34 18.84
N VAL A 21 7.20 21.37 18.55
CA VAL A 21 6.64 21.14 17.21
C VAL A 21 5.82 22.36 16.79
N GLY A 22 6.14 22.89 15.62
CA GLY A 22 5.34 23.91 14.93
C GLY A 22 4.28 23.25 14.01
N PRO A 23 3.57 24.07 13.23
CA PRO A 23 2.49 23.56 12.36
C PRO A 23 2.95 22.53 11.33
N ASP A 24 4.16 22.66 10.82
CA ASP A 24 4.66 21.80 9.71
C ASP A 24 6.00 21.16 10.01
N THR A 25 6.78 21.71 10.94
CA THR A 25 8.14 21.27 11.24
C THR A 25 8.43 21.15 12.71
N ILE A 26 9.39 20.31 13.04
CA ILE A 26 10.01 20.22 14.37
C ILE A 26 10.88 21.48 14.56
N LEU A 27 10.65 22.21 15.65
CA LEU A 27 11.35 23.47 15.95
C LEU A 27 12.60 23.22 16.80
N ALA A 28 12.50 22.37 17.84
CA ALA A 28 13.60 22.08 18.76
C ALA A 28 13.54 20.63 19.26
N VAL A 29 14.73 20.06 19.58
CA VAL A 29 14.88 18.72 20.18
C VAL A 29 16.03 18.81 21.21
N GLU A 30 15.70 19.14 22.44
CA GLU A 30 16.68 19.34 23.53
C GLU A 30 16.04 19.09 24.90
N PRO A 31 16.80 18.84 25.96
CA PRO A 31 16.24 18.65 27.28
C PRO A 31 15.85 19.99 27.92
N GLY A 32 14.79 19.99 28.75
CA GLY A 32 14.45 21.10 29.63
C GLY A 32 13.81 22.30 28.93
N LEU A 33 13.12 22.11 27.80
CA LEU A 33 12.37 23.17 27.13
C LEU A 33 11.26 23.70 28.06
N ARG A 34 11.21 25.02 28.22
CA ARG A 34 10.13 25.67 28.98
C ARG A 34 8.90 25.84 28.11
N PRO A 35 7.70 25.50 28.63
CA PRO A 35 6.46 25.75 27.89
C PRO A 35 6.31 27.26 27.58
N GLU A 36 5.82 27.52 26.36
CA GLU A 36 5.49 28.88 25.92
C GLU A 36 3.99 29.20 26.22
N ARG A 37 3.66 30.47 26.25
CA ARG A 37 2.27 30.88 26.51
C ARG A 37 1.32 30.40 25.44
N GLY A 38 0.32 29.60 25.83
CA GLY A 38 -0.69 29.02 24.93
C GLY A 38 -0.20 27.77 24.17
N GLU A 39 0.99 27.25 24.49
CA GLU A 39 1.50 26.01 23.93
C GLU A 39 0.76 24.82 24.55
N GLN A 40 0.36 23.85 23.73
CA GLN A 40 -0.13 22.55 24.22
C GLN A 40 1.05 21.74 24.73
N VAL A 41 0.93 21.13 25.91
CA VAL A 41 2.01 20.32 26.48
C VAL A 41 1.53 18.91 26.76
N ILE A 42 2.29 17.90 26.32
CA ILE A 42 2.07 16.49 26.66
C ILE A 42 3.34 15.88 27.27
N ASP A 43 3.16 15.01 28.25
CA ASP A 43 4.27 14.23 28.83
C ASP A 43 4.44 12.91 28.06
N GLY A 44 5.59 12.69 27.45
CA GLY A 44 5.94 11.46 26.73
C GLY A 44 6.26 10.28 27.64
N GLN A 45 6.41 10.47 28.96
CA GLN A 45 6.63 9.41 29.97
C GLN A 45 7.84 8.51 29.65
N GLY A 46 8.87 9.06 29.01
CA GLY A 46 10.06 8.29 28.59
C GLY A 46 9.84 7.41 27.34
N GLY A 47 8.67 7.46 26.74
CA GLY A 47 8.35 6.72 25.51
C GLY A 47 9.19 7.17 24.31
N ALA A 48 9.36 6.31 23.34
CA ALA A 48 10.08 6.66 22.12
C ALA A 48 9.27 7.58 21.24
N LEU A 49 9.85 8.69 20.82
CA LEU A 49 9.30 9.53 19.75
C LEU A 49 10.04 9.22 18.45
N ILE A 50 9.29 8.75 17.47
CA ILE A 50 9.79 8.40 16.14
C ILE A 50 9.06 9.23 15.09
N PRO A 51 9.59 9.38 13.85
CA PRO A 51 8.77 9.87 12.75
C PRO A 51 7.52 9.01 12.61
N GLY A 52 6.39 9.60 12.30
CA GLY A 52 5.18 8.84 12.00
C GLY A 52 5.42 7.88 10.83
N LEU A 53 4.77 6.73 10.83
CA LEU A 53 4.97 5.72 9.80
C LEU A 53 4.42 6.20 8.45
N HIS A 54 5.08 5.84 7.37
CA HIS A 54 4.56 6.02 6.02
C HIS A 54 4.32 4.66 5.39
N ASP A 55 3.09 4.39 5.00
CA ASP A 55 2.75 3.22 4.21
C ASP A 55 3.12 3.49 2.75
N HIS A 56 4.21 2.85 2.29
CA HIS A 56 4.76 3.13 0.96
C HIS A 56 4.01 2.44 -0.19
N HIS A 57 2.98 1.65 0.12
CA HIS A 57 2.14 0.98 -0.88
C HIS A 57 0.77 0.64 -0.29
N VAL A 58 -0.24 1.38 -0.69
CA VAL A 58 -1.64 1.18 -0.29
C VAL A 58 -2.56 1.49 -1.47
N HIS A 59 -3.78 0.99 -1.46
CA HIS A 59 -4.83 1.29 -2.42
C HIS A 59 -6.01 1.93 -1.71
N LEU A 60 -5.98 3.26 -1.51
CA LEU A 60 -6.92 3.96 -0.61
C LEU A 60 -8.39 3.75 -1.01
N ARG A 61 -8.73 3.89 -2.29
CA ARG A 61 -10.12 3.65 -2.73
C ARG A 61 -10.56 2.22 -2.47
N ALA A 62 -9.69 1.26 -2.75
CA ALA A 62 -9.99 -0.15 -2.50
C ALA A 62 -10.08 -0.45 -1.00
N ALA A 63 -9.19 0.13 -0.18
CA ALA A 63 -9.20 -0.02 1.27
C ALA A 63 -10.47 0.57 1.90
N VAL A 64 -10.88 1.77 1.47
CA VAL A 64 -12.15 2.38 1.88
C VAL A 64 -13.35 1.50 1.47
N ALA A 65 -13.38 1.02 0.23
CA ALA A 65 -14.47 0.18 -0.25
C ALA A 65 -14.51 -1.20 0.42
N ALA A 66 -13.37 -1.76 0.82
CA ALA A 66 -13.29 -3.04 1.50
C ALA A 66 -13.98 -3.03 2.88
N ARG A 67 -14.04 -1.88 3.55
CA ARG A 67 -14.65 -1.74 4.88
C ARG A 67 -16.13 -2.09 4.92
N GLU A 68 -16.84 -1.89 3.82
CA GLU A 68 -18.25 -2.25 3.69
C GLU A 68 -18.47 -3.48 2.79
N SER A 69 -17.41 -4.18 2.48
CA SER A 69 -17.48 -5.41 1.70
C SER A 69 -17.60 -6.63 2.62
N VAL A 70 -18.19 -7.68 2.10
CA VAL A 70 -18.18 -8.97 2.77
C VAL A 70 -16.79 -9.57 2.63
N ASP A 71 -16.03 -9.63 3.71
CA ASP A 71 -14.69 -10.22 3.74
C ASP A 71 -14.79 -11.73 3.91
N VAL A 72 -14.30 -12.49 2.93
CA VAL A 72 -14.23 -13.95 2.96
C VAL A 72 -12.80 -14.48 3.10
N THR A 73 -11.86 -13.65 3.47
CA THR A 73 -10.44 -14.04 3.64
C THR A 73 -10.25 -15.16 4.66
N ALA A 74 -11.08 -15.18 5.71
CA ALA A 74 -11.01 -16.17 6.78
C ALA A 74 -11.76 -17.49 6.47
N VAL A 75 -12.52 -17.55 5.38
CA VAL A 75 -13.30 -18.73 4.95
C VAL A 75 -12.36 -19.90 4.66
N LYS A 76 -12.72 -21.10 5.14
CA LYS A 76 -11.87 -22.31 5.03
C LYS A 76 -12.48 -23.43 4.21
N SER A 77 -13.73 -23.27 3.76
CA SER A 77 -14.41 -24.29 2.94
C SER A 77 -15.41 -23.67 1.96
N PRO A 78 -15.71 -24.38 0.83
CA PRO A 78 -16.73 -23.95 -0.12
C PRO A 78 -18.11 -23.76 0.52
N ALA A 79 -18.51 -24.65 1.43
CA ALA A 79 -19.82 -24.57 2.11
C ALA A 79 -19.91 -23.34 3.04
N GLU A 80 -18.81 -22.96 3.69
CA GLU A 80 -18.74 -21.75 4.49
C GLU A 80 -18.85 -20.50 3.61
N PHE A 81 -18.15 -20.48 2.49
CA PHE A 81 -18.23 -19.40 1.50
C PHE A 81 -19.67 -19.23 1.00
N ASP A 82 -20.32 -20.32 0.57
CA ASP A 82 -21.69 -20.30 0.05
C ASP A 82 -22.67 -19.73 1.08
N ARG A 83 -22.55 -20.14 2.34
CA ARG A 83 -23.38 -19.63 3.44
C ARG A 83 -23.18 -18.14 3.68
N VAL A 84 -21.92 -17.66 3.69
CA VAL A 84 -21.61 -16.23 3.91
C VAL A 84 -22.15 -15.38 2.77
N VAL A 85 -21.95 -15.82 1.53
CA VAL A 85 -22.40 -15.10 0.33
C VAL A 85 -23.92 -15.06 0.23
N ALA A 86 -24.60 -16.20 0.48
CA ALA A 86 -26.05 -16.26 0.47
C ALA A 86 -26.68 -15.37 1.56
N ALA A 87 -26.11 -15.37 2.77
CA ALA A 87 -26.57 -14.50 3.85
C ALA A 87 -26.39 -13.00 3.48
N ALA A 88 -25.28 -12.65 2.84
CA ALA A 88 -25.04 -11.27 2.39
C ALA A 88 -26.07 -10.84 1.32
N ALA A 89 -26.44 -11.73 0.41
CA ALA A 89 -27.44 -11.45 -0.61
C ALA A 89 -28.84 -11.18 -0.01
N VAL A 90 -29.22 -11.92 1.03
CA VAL A 90 -30.50 -11.71 1.74
C VAL A 90 -30.56 -10.32 2.41
N MET A 91 -29.43 -9.84 2.91
CA MET A 91 -29.31 -8.54 3.60
C MET A 91 -29.12 -7.36 2.63
N ALA A 92 -28.84 -7.63 1.36
CA ALA A 92 -28.52 -6.60 0.38
C ALA A 92 -29.74 -5.75 0.03
N ARG A 93 -29.55 -4.43 -0.06
CA ARG A 93 -30.57 -3.50 -0.56
C ARG A 93 -30.46 -3.24 -2.06
N THR A 94 -29.24 -3.30 -2.61
CA THR A 94 -28.95 -3.00 -4.02
C THR A 94 -28.08 -4.09 -4.63
N TRP A 95 -26.84 -4.17 -4.21
CA TRP A 95 -25.86 -5.15 -4.71
C TRP A 95 -24.82 -5.49 -3.63
N VAL A 96 -24.09 -6.61 -3.83
CA VAL A 96 -23.11 -7.11 -2.86
C VAL A 96 -21.72 -7.04 -3.45
N ARG A 97 -20.78 -6.53 -2.66
CA ARG A 97 -19.35 -6.64 -2.92
C ARG A 97 -18.71 -7.60 -1.91
N VAL A 98 -18.04 -8.63 -2.44
CA VAL A 98 -17.29 -9.61 -1.65
C VAL A 98 -15.82 -9.48 -1.99
N THR A 99 -14.93 -9.59 -0.99
CA THR A 99 -13.47 -9.50 -1.17
C THR A 99 -12.77 -10.66 -0.49
N GLY A 100 -11.57 -11.00 -0.99
CA GLY A 100 -10.72 -12.00 -0.34
C GLY A 100 -11.00 -13.46 -0.76
N TRP A 101 -11.82 -13.68 -1.80
CA TRP A 101 -12.04 -15.03 -2.33
C TRP A 101 -10.75 -15.65 -2.85
N HIS A 102 -10.61 -16.96 -2.62
CA HIS A 102 -9.47 -17.76 -3.05
C HIS A 102 -9.88 -19.22 -3.26
N GLU A 103 -9.57 -19.80 -4.42
CA GLU A 103 -10.04 -21.11 -4.85
C GLU A 103 -9.71 -22.25 -3.88
N PRO A 104 -8.47 -22.37 -3.34
CA PRO A 104 -8.13 -23.44 -2.41
C PRO A 104 -8.97 -23.47 -1.13
N ALA A 105 -9.54 -22.33 -0.72
CA ALA A 105 -10.37 -22.22 0.49
C ALA A 105 -11.86 -22.31 0.15
N ALA A 106 -12.31 -21.56 -0.86
CA ALA A 106 -13.72 -21.37 -1.17
C ALA A 106 -14.20 -22.17 -2.40
N GLY A 107 -13.31 -22.91 -3.05
CA GLY A 107 -13.58 -23.63 -4.29
C GLY A 107 -13.62 -22.72 -5.51
N ALA A 108 -13.68 -23.31 -6.71
CA ALA A 108 -13.81 -22.59 -7.95
C ALA A 108 -15.12 -21.79 -7.99
N LEU A 109 -15.04 -20.56 -8.51
CA LEU A 109 -16.18 -19.67 -8.60
C LEU A 109 -16.50 -19.39 -10.06
N SER A 110 -17.79 -19.42 -10.39
CA SER A 110 -18.36 -19.12 -11.69
C SER A 110 -19.63 -18.29 -11.57
N ARG A 111 -20.05 -17.69 -12.67
CA ARG A 111 -21.34 -17.03 -12.80
C ARG A 111 -22.50 -17.90 -12.28
N ALA A 112 -22.58 -19.14 -12.78
CA ALA A 112 -23.66 -20.06 -12.44
C ALA A 112 -23.73 -20.41 -10.94
N ARG A 113 -22.57 -20.60 -10.28
CA ARG A 113 -22.53 -20.81 -8.83
C ARG A 113 -23.05 -19.60 -8.07
N LEU A 114 -22.64 -18.39 -8.47
CA LEU A 114 -23.13 -17.16 -7.87
C LEU A 114 -24.63 -16.96 -8.10
N ASP A 115 -25.15 -17.25 -9.30
CA ASP A 115 -26.58 -17.18 -9.59
C ASP A 115 -27.40 -18.09 -8.66
N THR A 116 -26.90 -19.30 -8.38
CA THR A 116 -27.54 -20.23 -7.45
C THR A 116 -27.56 -19.70 -6.01
N LEU A 117 -26.49 -19.01 -5.58
CA LEU A 117 -26.35 -18.51 -4.20
C LEU A 117 -27.14 -17.23 -3.94
N THR A 118 -27.28 -16.38 -4.94
CA THR A 118 -27.73 -14.99 -4.75
C THR A 118 -28.99 -14.63 -5.53
N GLY A 119 -29.43 -15.51 -6.44
CA GLY A 119 -30.60 -15.24 -7.31
C GLY A 119 -30.44 -13.93 -8.09
N PRO A 120 -31.47 -13.07 -8.07
CA PRO A 120 -31.46 -11.82 -8.84
C PRO A 120 -30.64 -10.68 -8.21
N VAL A 121 -30.05 -10.89 -7.02
CA VAL A 121 -29.25 -9.86 -6.36
C VAL A 121 -27.90 -9.74 -7.07
N PRO A 122 -27.55 -8.56 -7.64
CA PRO A 122 -26.26 -8.38 -8.28
C PRO A 122 -25.11 -8.55 -7.28
N ILE A 123 -24.14 -9.39 -7.62
CA ILE A 123 -22.97 -9.63 -6.77
C ILE A 123 -21.68 -9.63 -7.60
N ARG A 124 -20.63 -9.07 -7.01
CA ARG A 124 -19.27 -9.22 -7.48
C ARG A 124 -18.34 -9.70 -6.39
N VAL A 125 -17.51 -10.67 -6.71
CA VAL A 125 -16.55 -11.28 -5.80
C VAL A 125 -15.14 -11.02 -6.30
N GLN A 126 -14.32 -10.34 -5.49
CA GLN A 126 -12.92 -10.06 -5.83
C GLN A 126 -12.03 -11.20 -5.36
N HIS A 127 -11.20 -11.70 -6.25
CA HIS A 127 -10.11 -12.59 -5.87
C HIS A 127 -9.11 -11.85 -4.98
N ARG A 128 -8.50 -12.58 -4.02
CA ARG A 128 -7.55 -11.99 -3.06
C ARG A 128 -6.32 -11.33 -3.69
N SER A 129 -5.99 -11.64 -4.97
CA SER A 129 -4.92 -10.94 -5.70
C SER A 129 -5.27 -9.52 -6.11
N GLY A 130 -6.57 -9.16 -6.08
CA GLY A 130 -7.06 -7.89 -6.60
C GLY A 130 -7.22 -7.84 -8.13
N ALA A 131 -6.69 -8.83 -8.87
CA ALA A 131 -6.63 -8.79 -10.33
C ALA A 131 -7.91 -9.30 -11.03
N MET A 132 -8.76 -10.06 -10.33
CA MET A 132 -9.91 -10.73 -10.92
C MET A 132 -11.17 -10.48 -10.11
N TRP A 133 -12.26 -10.27 -10.82
CA TRP A 133 -13.62 -10.25 -10.31
C TRP A 133 -14.43 -11.41 -10.89
N VAL A 134 -15.35 -11.98 -10.12
CA VAL A 134 -16.38 -12.88 -10.61
C VAL A 134 -17.73 -12.28 -10.31
N LEU A 135 -18.55 -12.12 -11.36
CA LEU A 135 -19.87 -11.52 -11.33
C LEU A 135 -20.93 -12.59 -11.60
N ASN A 136 -22.10 -12.49 -10.95
CA ASN A 136 -23.29 -13.25 -11.33
C ASN A 136 -23.97 -12.65 -12.56
N SER A 137 -24.98 -13.32 -13.10
CA SER A 137 -25.72 -12.86 -14.28
C SER A 137 -26.32 -11.47 -14.10
N ALA A 138 -26.97 -11.21 -12.98
CA ALA A 138 -27.55 -9.91 -12.67
C ALA A 138 -26.52 -8.77 -12.64
N ALA A 139 -25.32 -9.01 -12.11
CA ALA A 139 -24.25 -8.02 -12.10
C ALA A 139 -23.63 -7.81 -13.49
N LEU A 140 -23.50 -8.88 -14.31
CA LEU A 140 -23.00 -8.79 -15.68
C LEU A 140 -23.94 -7.96 -16.58
N ASP A 141 -25.25 -8.16 -16.42
CA ASP A 141 -26.28 -7.38 -17.12
C ASP A 141 -26.23 -5.92 -16.71
N LEU A 142 -26.11 -5.67 -15.39
CA LEU A 142 -26.03 -4.31 -14.83
C LEU A 142 -24.87 -3.49 -15.40
N VAL A 143 -23.70 -4.14 -15.63
CA VAL A 143 -22.52 -3.45 -16.16
C VAL A 143 -22.43 -3.52 -17.70
N GLY A 144 -23.36 -4.19 -18.38
CA GLY A 144 -23.36 -4.32 -19.83
C GLY A 144 -22.19 -5.15 -20.37
N ALA A 145 -21.77 -6.20 -19.64
CA ALA A 145 -20.60 -6.98 -19.98
C ALA A 145 -20.70 -7.70 -21.33
N ALA A 146 -21.90 -8.10 -21.74
CA ALA A 146 -22.13 -8.86 -22.97
C ALA A 146 -21.68 -8.10 -24.23
N GLY A 147 -21.85 -6.78 -24.27
CA GLY A 147 -21.50 -5.93 -25.41
C GLY A 147 -20.11 -5.31 -25.36
N SER A 148 -19.29 -5.61 -24.32
CA SER A 148 -18.07 -4.84 -24.09
C SER A 148 -16.93 -5.14 -25.08
N GLY A 149 -16.82 -6.35 -25.62
CA GLY A 149 -15.71 -6.76 -26.50
C GLY A 149 -14.30 -6.68 -25.88
N LEU A 150 -14.20 -6.41 -24.58
CA LEU A 150 -12.91 -6.22 -23.90
C LEU A 150 -12.20 -7.56 -23.66
N PRO A 151 -10.89 -7.65 -23.89
CA PRO A 151 -10.12 -8.88 -23.67
C PRO A 151 -10.20 -9.43 -22.23
N GLY A 152 -10.36 -8.54 -21.24
CA GLY A 152 -10.49 -8.92 -19.84
C GLY A 152 -11.84 -9.52 -19.46
N VAL A 153 -12.84 -9.53 -20.35
CA VAL A 153 -14.15 -10.18 -20.14
C VAL A 153 -14.07 -11.59 -20.67
N GLU A 154 -13.91 -12.55 -19.75
CA GLU A 154 -13.73 -13.97 -20.11
C GLU A 154 -15.00 -14.58 -20.67
N ARG A 155 -14.84 -15.33 -21.78
CA ARG A 155 -15.89 -16.13 -22.43
C ARG A 155 -15.44 -17.57 -22.55
N ASP A 156 -16.40 -18.49 -22.51
CA ASP A 156 -16.16 -19.89 -22.75
C ASP A 156 -16.06 -20.21 -24.27
N GLU A 157 -15.84 -21.46 -24.60
CA GLU A 157 -15.72 -21.97 -25.98
C GLU A 157 -16.99 -21.71 -26.83
N ARG A 158 -18.13 -21.46 -26.19
CA ARG A 158 -19.41 -21.16 -26.85
C ARG A 158 -19.67 -19.64 -26.98
N GLY A 159 -18.71 -18.83 -26.50
CA GLY A 159 -18.83 -17.38 -26.47
C GLY A 159 -19.66 -16.81 -25.31
N GLU A 160 -20.11 -17.67 -24.38
CA GLU A 160 -20.87 -17.26 -23.22
C GLU A 160 -19.96 -16.67 -22.13
N LEU A 161 -20.51 -15.68 -21.41
CA LEU A 161 -19.78 -15.05 -20.30
C LEU A 161 -19.56 -16.04 -19.15
N THR A 162 -18.32 -16.24 -18.71
CA THR A 162 -18.00 -17.09 -17.55
C THR A 162 -18.30 -16.40 -16.22
N GLY A 163 -18.43 -15.09 -16.23
CA GLY A 163 -18.55 -14.22 -15.07
C GLY A 163 -17.22 -13.62 -14.62
N ARG A 164 -16.08 -14.08 -15.16
CA ARG A 164 -14.75 -13.60 -14.77
C ARG A 164 -14.36 -12.37 -15.58
N LEU A 165 -13.88 -11.36 -14.84
CA LEU A 165 -13.36 -10.11 -15.39
C LEU A 165 -11.95 -9.90 -14.85
N LEU A 166 -10.98 -9.75 -15.73
CA LEU A 166 -9.56 -9.60 -15.41
C LEU A 166 -9.12 -8.15 -15.63
N ARG A 167 -8.53 -7.52 -14.61
CA ARG A 167 -7.95 -6.17 -14.69
C ARG A 167 -8.93 -5.08 -15.19
N LEU A 168 -10.21 -5.21 -14.88
CA LEU A 168 -11.28 -4.30 -15.33
C LEU A 168 -11.83 -3.42 -14.19
N ASP A 169 -11.04 -3.09 -13.17
CA ASP A 169 -11.49 -2.29 -12.03
C ASP A 169 -11.97 -0.89 -12.44
N GLY A 170 -11.24 -0.20 -13.31
CA GLY A 170 -11.60 1.09 -13.86
C GLY A 170 -12.93 1.03 -14.64
N TRP A 171 -13.02 0.06 -15.55
CA TRP A 171 -14.21 -0.16 -16.36
C TRP A 171 -15.45 -0.51 -15.51
N LEU A 172 -15.29 -1.34 -14.49
CA LEU A 172 -16.35 -1.66 -13.53
C LEU A 172 -16.78 -0.43 -12.72
N ARG A 173 -15.84 0.38 -12.26
CA ARG A 173 -16.13 1.59 -11.48
C ARG A 173 -17.03 2.58 -12.22
N GLU A 174 -16.82 2.76 -13.52
CA GLU A 174 -17.62 3.65 -14.35
C GLU A 174 -19.06 3.16 -14.56
N ARG A 175 -19.31 1.85 -14.46
CA ARG A 175 -20.59 1.19 -14.81
C ARG A 175 -21.39 0.74 -13.62
N LEU A 176 -20.75 0.62 -12.48
CA LEU A 176 -21.46 0.27 -11.26
C LEU A 176 -22.28 1.45 -10.76
N PRO A 177 -23.52 1.22 -10.31
CA PRO A 177 -24.35 2.28 -9.77
C PRO A 177 -23.66 3.02 -8.64
N ALA A 178 -23.73 4.34 -8.66
CA ALA A 178 -23.40 5.18 -7.53
C ALA A 178 -24.55 5.13 -6.52
N ASP A 179 -24.73 3.97 -5.87
CA ASP A 179 -25.79 3.75 -4.89
C ASP A 179 -25.51 4.41 -3.53
N ARG A 180 -24.41 5.16 -3.46
CA ARG A 180 -23.93 5.84 -2.26
C ARG A 180 -23.89 7.34 -2.51
N GLY A 181 -24.43 8.10 -1.57
CA GLY A 181 -24.44 9.56 -1.65
C GLY A 181 -23.03 10.15 -1.84
N PRO A 182 -22.92 11.39 -2.33
CA PRO A 182 -21.63 12.01 -2.68
C PRO A 182 -20.65 12.08 -1.49
N ASP A 183 -21.16 12.16 -0.29
CA ASP A 183 -20.33 12.28 0.93
C ASP A 183 -19.84 10.94 1.48
N TRP A 184 -20.33 9.81 0.93
CA TRP A 184 -19.97 8.50 1.44
C TRP A 184 -18.47 8.24 1.43
N PHE A 185 -17.80 8.52 0.31
CA PHE A 185 -16.35 8.29 0.20
C PHE A 185 -15.56 9.15 1.19
N ALA A 186 -15.96 10.41 1.36
CA ALA A 186 -15.35 11.33 2.33
C ALA A 186 -15.49 10.80 3.77
N ALA A 187 -16.68 10.35 4.17
CA ALA A 187 -16.94 9.79 5.50
C ALA A 187 -16.14 8.50 5.77
N GLN A 188 -16.10 7.59 4.80
CA GLN A 188 -15.33 6.36 4.93
C GLN A 188 -13.82 6.60 4.92
N LEU A 189 -13.34 7.55 4.11
CA LEU A 189 -11.94 7.95 4.10
C LEU A 189 -11.53 8.60 5.45
N ALA A 190 -12.38 9.44 6.02
CA ALA A 190 -12.15 10.02 7.34
C ALA A 190 -12.00 8.94 8.42
N SER A 191 -12.87 7.93 8.39
CA SER A 191 -12.80 6.79 9.30
C SER A 191 -11.52 5.97 9.10
N TYR A 192 -11.14 5.68 7.84
CA TYR A 192 -9.89 4.98 7.52
C TYR A 192 -8.66 5.80 7.95
N ALA A 193 -8.69 7.11 7.75
CA ALA A 193 -7.63 8.01 8.18
C ALA A 193 -7.45 8.00 9.72
N ALA A 194 -8.56 8.06 10.46
CA ALA A 194 -8.52 7.99 11.93
C ALA A 194 -7.97 6.64 12.44
N GLU A 195 -8.33 5.52 11.79
CA GLU A 195 -7.75 4.23 12.12
C GLU A 195 -6.26 4.15 11.80
N SER A 196 -5.86 4.70 10.65
CA SER A 196 -4.44 4.77 10.27
C SER A 196 -3.61 5.57 11.27
N LEU A 197 -4.14 6.66 11.84
CA LEU A 197 -3.47 7.40 12.92
C LEU A 197 -3.28 6.54 14.17
N ARG A 198 -4.28 5.75 14.57
CA ARG A 198 -4.11 4.83 15.71
C ARG A 198 -3.02 3.79 15.51
N LEU A 199 -2.68 3.49 14.24
CA LEU A 199 -1.55 2.63 13.87
C LEU A 199 -0.21 3.41 13.76
N GLY A 200 -0.20 4.71 13.99
CA GLY A 200 0.99 5.55 13.82
C GLY A 200 1.28 5.97 12.37
N ILE A 201 0.36 5.72 11.44
CA ILE A 201 0.53 6.06 10.03
C ILE A 201 0.19 7.53 9.80
N THR A 202 1.19 8.32 9.43
CA THR A 202 1.06 9.76 9.13
C THR A 202 1.18 10.06 7.64
N GLY A 203 1.32 9.04 6.81
CA GLY A 203 1.37 9.24 5.37
C GLY A 203 1.17 7.94 4.60
N TRP A 204 0.75 8.08 3.34
CA TRP A 204 0.50 7.00 2.41
C TRP A 204 1.11 7.28 1.04
N THR A 205 1.54 6.23 0.36
CA THR A 205 1.71 6.25 -1.10
C THR A 205 0.64 5.36 -1.71
N ASP A 206 -0.32 5.97 -2.40
CA ASP A 206 -1.37 5.24 -3.10
C ASP A 206 -0.84 4.72 -4.44
N ALA A 207 -0.77 3.39 -4.54
CA ALA A 207 -0.21 2.66 -5.67
C ALA A 207 -1.26 2.18 -6.68
N THR A 208 -2.48 2.75 -6.63
CA THR A 208 -3.57 2.38 -7.54
C THR A 208 -3.14 2.62 -9.00
N PRO A 209 -3.15 1.58 -9.84
CA PRO A 209 -2.92 1.73 -11.28
C PRO A 209 -4.15 2.39 -11.95
N ASP A 210 -4.00 2.84 -13.20
CA ASP A 210 -5.08 3.39 -14.03
C ASP A 210 -5.96 4.41 -13.29
N ARG A 211 -5.29 5.32 -12.58
CA ARG A 211 -5.93 6.38 -11.81
C ARG A 211 -6.67 7.33 -12.75
N ASP A 212 -7.90 7.70 -12.35
CA ASP A 212 -8.62 8.79 -12.98
C ASP A 212 -7.87 10.12 -12.71
N PRO A 213 -7.60 10.95 -13.73
CA PRO A 213 -7.03 12.28 -13.52
C PRO A 213 -7.79 13.13 -12.49
N ALA A 214 -9.11 12.97 -12.40
CA ALA A 214 -9.94 13.64 -11.40
C ALA A 214 -9.66 13.20 -9.95
N ASP A 215 -9.06 12.03 -9.74
CA ASP A 215 -8.73 11.52 -8.40
C ASP A 215 -7.79 12.45 -7.64
N ALA A 216 -6.78 13.01 -8.32
CA ALA A 216 -5.83 13.91 -7.69
C ALA A 216 -6.51 15.18 -7.16
N ALA A 217 -7.40 15.77 -7.96
CA ALA A 217 -8.19 16.94 -7.56
C ALA A 217 -9.14 16.60 -6.40
N GLN A 218 -9.78 15.45 -6.44
CA GLN A 218 -10.67 15.00 -5.36
C GLN A 218 -9.90 14.79 -4.04
N PHE A 219 -8.77 14.07 -4.05
CA PHE A 219 -7.98 13.88 -2.84
C PHE A 219 -7.43 15.20 -2.31
N THR A 220 -7.05 16.15 -3.17
CA THR A 220 -6.62 17.49 -2.77
C THR A 220 -7.75 18.23 -2.06
N SER A 221 -8.95 18.30 -2.63
CA SER A 221 -10.12 18.91 -1.99
C SER A 221 -10.48 18.25 -0.66
N LEU A 222 -10.38 16.93 -0.55
CA LEU A 222 -10.64 16.20 0.70
C LEU A 222 -9.59 16.53 1.77
N ALA A 223 -8.32 16.68 1.39
CA ALA A 223 -7.26 17.10 2.32
C ALA A 223 -7.46 18.54 2.79
N GLU A 224 -7.81 19.45 1.88
CA GLU A 224 -8.12 20.86 2.20
C GLU A 224 -9.34 20.98 3.10
N ALA A 225 -10.36 20.14 2.91
CA ALA A 225 -11.52 20.03 3.78
C ALA A 225 -11.21 19.36 5.15
N GLY A 226 -9.97 18.89 5.37
CA GLY A 226 -9.56 18.25 6.61
C GLY A 226 -10.11 16.84 6.84
N ILE A 227 -10.60 16.18 5.79
CA ILE A 227 -11.12 14.79 5.86
C ILE A 227 -10.01 13.81 6.27
N PHE A 228 -8.78 14.09 5.89
CA PHE A 228 -7.59 13.40 6.38
C PHE A 228 -6.43 14.37 6.55
N ARG A 229 -5.49 14.04 7.44
CA ARG A 229 -4.31 14.87 7.74
C ARG A 229 -2.99 14.22 7.36
N GLN A 230 -3.00 12.99 6.94
CA GLN A 230 -1.82 12.26 6.46
C GLN A 230 -1.27 12.90 5.19
N ARG A 231 0.02 12.74 4.97
CA ARG A 231 0.64 13.05 3.66
C ARG A 231 0.29 11.97 2.67
N LEU A 232 -0.14 12.37 1.49
CA LEU A 232 -0.55 11.46 0.44
C LEU A 232 0.33 11.66 -0.81
N VAL A 233 1.02 10.61 -1.21
CA VAL A 233 1.70 10.53 -2.50
C VAL A 233 0.83 9.71 -3.44
N LEU A 234 0.44 10.27 -4.57
CA LEU A 234 -0.37 9.59 -5.57
C LEU A 234 0.51 9.12 -6.74
N MET A 235 0.61 7.81 -6.93
CA MET A 235 1.18 7.29 -8.17
C MET A 235 0.23 7.63 -9.32
N THR A 236 0.78 7.83 -10.52
CA THR A 236 0.01 8.17 -11.72
C THR A 236 0.01 7.00 -12.70
N ALA A 237 -0.99 6.95 -13.58
CA ALA A 237 -1.02 6.00 -14.67
C ALA A 237 0.06 6.34 -15.72
N SER A 238 0.52 5.32 -16.46
CA SER A 238 1.48 5.50 -17.56
C SER A 238 0.92 6.32 -18.73
N ARG A 239 -0.40 6.44 -18.83
CA ARG A 239 -1.11 7.24 -19.86
C ARG A 239 -1.21 8.71 -19.50
N ASP A 240 -1.05 9.06 -18.22
CA ASP A 240 -1.12 10.43 -17.70
C ASP A 240 0.25 11.14 -17.75
N SER A 241 1.15 10.70 -18.59
CA SER A 241 2.32 11.47 -19.00
C SER A 241 1.88 12.66 -19.86
N ASP A 242 1.01 13.50 -19.26
CA ASP A 242 0.66 14.81 -19.81
C ASP A 242 1.94 15.67 -19.78
N PRO A 243 2.46 16.11 -20.93
CA PRO A 243 3.61 17.01 -20.98
C PRO A 243 3.33 18.39 -20.32
N ALA A 244 2.07 18.70 -19.97
CA ALA A 244 1.69 19.86 -19.19
C ALA A 244 1.59 19.59 -17.68
N GLY A 245 1.77 18.34 -17.20
CA GLY A 245 1.81 18.00 -15.79
C GLY A 245 2.94 18.74 -15.10
N GLN A 246 2.60 19.53 -14.09
CA GLN A 246 3.56 20.30 -13.30
C GLN A 246 4.73 19.39 -12.90
N PRO A 247 5.98 19.80 -13.12
CA PRO A 247 7.13 19.07 -12.61
C PRO A 247 6.89 18.81 -11.11
N ALA A 248 7.34 17.65 -10.64
CA ALA A 248 7.35 17.34 -9.21
C ALA A 248 8.31 18.34 -8.51
N ARG A 249 7.93 19.62 -8.51
CA ARG A 249 8.55 20.61 -7.65
C ARG A 249 8.39 20.06 -6.26
N GLU A 250 9.48 19.95 -5.53
CA GLU A 250 9.45 19.86 -4.09
C GLU A 250 8.32 20.79 -3.63
N ALA A 251 7.20 20.19 -3.20
CA ALA A 251 6.20 20.94 -2.47
C ALA A 251 6.99 21.54 -1.31
N ALA A 252 7.19 22.84 -1.37
CA ALA A 252 7.95 23.57 -0.37
C ALA A 252 7.51 23.05 0.98
N ALA A 253 8.45 22.59 1.78
CA ALA A 253 8.20 21.89 3.02
C ALA A 253 7.03 22.58 3.76
N GLY A 254 5.87 21.92 3.82
CA GLY A 254 4.84 22.36 4.73
C GLY A 254 3.39 22.34 4.28
N THR A 255 3.01 22.77 3.11
CA THR A 255 1.60 23.15 2.87
C THR A 255 0.78 22.18 2.02
N CYS A 256 1.35 21.49 1.05
CA CYS A 256 0.61 20.54 0.21
C CYS A 256 0.65 19.13 0.79
N ARG A 257 -0.53 18.60 1.14
CA ARG A 257 -0.67 17.24 1.69
C ARG A 257 -0.71 16.17 0.62
N VAL A 258 -1.14 16.49 -0.59
CA VAL A 258 -1.25 15.57 -1.72
C VAL A 258 -0.19 15.92 -2.74
N THR A 259 0.68 14.98 -3.07
CA THR A 259 1.79 15.19 -4.01
C THR A 259 1.79 14.08 -5.08
N PRO A 260 2.21 14.41 -6.31
CA PRO A 260 2.39 13.39 -7.33
C PRO A 260 3.56 12.44 -6.96
N GLY A 261 3.35 11.16 -7.19
CA GLY A 261 4.33 10.09 -6.99
C GLY A 261 4.94 9.58 -8.31
N PRO A 262 5.62 8.44 -8.31
CA PRO A 262 6.15 7.82 -9.51
C PRO A 262 5.04 7.36 -10.46
N VAL A 263 5.38 7.15 -11.72
CA VAL A 263 4.49 6.53 -12.71
C VAL A 263 4.35 5.04 -12.38
N LYS A 264 3.11 4.58 -12.14
CA LYS A 264 2.82 3.17 -11.88
C LYS A 264 2.79 2.39 -13.18
N VAL A 265 3.63 1.38 -13.28
CA VAL A 265 3.66 0.43 -14.39
C VAL A 265 3.16 -0.93 -13.88
N MET A 266 2.07 -1.42 -14.48
CA MET A 266 1.53 -2.75 -14.18
C MET A 266 2.08 -3.77 -15.16
N LEU A 267 2.68 -4.83 -14.63
CA LEU A 267 3.04 -6.02 -15.42
C LEU A 267 2.00 -7.11 -15.17
N ASP A 268 1.64 -7.80 -16.23
CA ASP A 268 0.72 -8.94 -16.20
C ASP A 268 1.37 -10.11 -16.92
N ASP A 269 1.41 -11.29 -16.29
CA ASP A 269 2.09 -12.47 -16.82
C ASP A 269 1.48 -12.97 -18.15
N LEU A 270 0.20 -12.64 -18.41
CA LEU A 270 -0.47 -12.99 -19.68
C LEU A 270 -0.05 -12.06 -20.84
N THR A 271 0.41 -10.86 -20.53
CA THR A 271 0.71 -9.81 -21.53
C THR A 271 2.00 -9.07 -21.19
N LEU A 272 3.06 -9.81 -20.84
CA LEU A 272 4.34 -9.20 -20.51
C LEU A 272 4.91 -8.43 -21.72
N PRO A 273 5.28 -7.15 -21.56
CA PRO A 273 5.97 -6.41 -22.59
C PRO A 273 7.38 -6.95 -22.79
N SER A 274 7.96 -6.73 -23.94
CA SER A 274 9.41 -6.94 -24.11
C SER A 274 10.19 -5.92 -23.24
N ALA A 275 11.43 -6.27 -22.88
CA ALA A 275 12.28 -5.36 -22.13
C ALA A 275 12.48 -4.00 -22.85
N GLY A 276 12.53 -4.01 -24.20
CA GLY A 276 12.64 -2.76 -24.99
C GLY A 276 11.38 -1.88 -24.91
N GLN A 277 10.19 -2.48 -24.94
CA GLN A 277 8.92 -1.73 -24.77
C GLN A 277 8.82 -1.13 -23.37
N LEU A 278 9.17 -1.89 -22.34
CA LEU A 278 9.19 -1.39 -20.97
C LEU A 278 10.25 -0.31 -20.77
N ALA A 279 11.44 -0.47 -21.37
CA ALA A 279 12.50 0.56 -21.34
C ALA A 279 12.04 1.87 -22.00
N ALA A 280 11.29 1.80 -23.10
CA ALA A 280 10.72 2.99 -23.73
C ALA A 280 9.72 3.71 -22.81
N ALA A 281 8.87 2.96 -22.11
CA ALA A 281 7.93 3.52 -21.12
C ALA A 281 8.66 4.16 -19.93
N ILE A 282 9.74 3.55 -19.43
CA ILE A 282 10.58 4.12 -18.38
C ILE A 282 11.21 5.44 -18.85
N LYS A 283 11.79 5.47 -20.05
CA LYS A 283 12.38 6.70 -20.61
C LYS A 283 11.36 7.81 -20.79
N ALA A 284 10.14 7.48 -21.20
CA ALA A 284 9.06 8.47 -21.33
C ALA A 284 8.69 9.07 -19.96
N ALA A 285 8.62 8.25 -18.91
CA ALA A 285 8.40 8.73 -17.54
C ALA A 285 9.56 9.65 -17.09
N HIS A 286 10.81 9.26 -17.30
CA HIS A 286 11.99 10.08 -16.98
C HIS A 286 11.97 11.42 -17.73
N ALA A 287 11.62 11.42 -19.01
CA ALA A 287 11.50 12.65 -19.80
C ALA A 287 10.41 13.61 -19.26
N SER A 288 9.43 13.11 -18.53
CA SER A 288 8.44 13.92 -17.82
C SER A 288 8.86 14.31 -16.38
N GLY A 289 10.12 14.08 -16.02
CA GLY A 289 10.65 14.38 -14.67
C GLY A 289 10.16 13.41 -13.58
N ARG A 290 9.77 12.17 -13.95
CA ARG A 290 9.16 11.22 -13.01
C ARG A 290 9.87 9.87 -13.01
N ALA A 291 10.14 9.35 -11.83
CA ALA A 291 10.57 7.98 -11.65
C ALA A 291 9.40 7.00 -11.90
N VAL A 292 9.71 5.73 -12.09
CA VAL A 292 8.70 4.66 -12.25
C VAL A 292 8.58 3.78 -11.02
N ALA A 293 7.39 3.18 -10.84
CA ALA A 293 7.09 2.16 -9.85
C ALA A 293 6.53 0.92 -10.58
N ILE A 294 7.34 -0.12 -10.72
CA ILE A 294 7.02 -1.29 -11.55
C ILE A 294 6.50 -2.42 -10.68
N HIS A 295 5.28 -2.90 -10.94
CA HIS A 295 4.69 -4.06 -10.27
C HIS A 295 5.43 -5.34 -10.65
N CYS A 296 6.00 -6.05 -9.68
CA CYS A 296 6.74 -7.29 -9.88
C CYS A 296 6.44 -8.31 -8.78
N VAL A 297 5.68 -9.35 -9.07
CA VAL A 297 5.37 -10.44 -8.13
C VAL A 297 6.01 -11.76 -8.54
N THR A 298 6.32 -11.97 -9.84
CA THR A 298 6.97 -13.17 -10.37
C THR A 298 8.44 -12.92 -10.70
N ALA A 299 9.21 -13.98 -10.88
CA ALA A 299 10.60 -13.89 -11.29
C ALA A 299 10.74 -13.31 -12.72
N GLU A 300 9.84 -13.69 -13.63
CA GLU A 300 9.81 -13.22 -15.01
C GLU A 300 9.58 -11.69 -15.08
N GLN A 301 8.63 -11.19 -14.31
CA GLN A 301 8.38 -9.75 -14.20
C GLN A 301 9.62 -9.01 -13.70
N LEU A 302 10.32 -9.55 -12.71
CA LEU A 302 11.54 -8.93 -12.19
C LEU A 302 12.67 -8.93 -13.23
N VAL A 303 12.90 -10.06 -13.93
CA VAL A 303 13.92 -10.19 -14.96
C VAL A 303 13.73 -9.15 -16.07
N ILE A 304 12.48 -9.03 -16.56
CA ILE A 304 12.14 -8.06 -17.60
C ILE A 304 12.33 -6.63 -17.07
N SER A 305 11.90 -6.33 -15.83
CA SER A 305 12.03 -5.01 -15.23
C SER A 305 13.47 -4.57 -15.05
N VAL A 306 14.33 -5.46 -14.56
CA VAL A 306 15.76 -5.20 -14.38
C VAL A 306 16.45 -4.98 -15.74
N SER A 307 16.12 -5.81 -16.74
CA SER A 307 16.64 -5.64 -18.10
C SER A 307 16.19 -4.29 -18.70
N ALA A 308 14.93 -3.94 -18.56
CA ALA A 308 14.38 -2.68 -19.07
C ALA A 308 14.99 -1.45 -18.37
N ALA A 309 15.13 -1.48 -17.05
CA ALA A 309 15.78 -0.41 -16.28
C ALA A 309 17.25 -0.23 -16.71
N GLY A 310 17.97 -1.34 -16.95
CA GLY A 310 19.34 -1.29 -17.47
C GLY A 310 19.44 -0.63 -18.86
N GLN A 311 18.43 -0.84 -19.73
CA GLN A 311 18.37 -0.20 -21.06
C GLN A 311 17.89 1.26 -21.00
N ALA A 312 17.07 1.60 -20.03
CA ALA A 312 16.57 2.95 -19.85
C ALA A 312 17.61 3.88 -19.23
N GLY A 313 18.45 3.37 -18.35
CA GLY A 313 19.33 4.14 -17.49
C GLY A 313 18.61 4.70 -16.25
N PRO A 314 19.36 5.26 -15.30
CA PRO A 314 18.78 5.83 -14.07
C PRO A 314 17.95 7.09 -14.39
N PRO A 315 16.97 7.42 -13.53
CA PRO A 315 16.24 8.68 -13.62
C PRO A 315 17.18 9.87 -13.45
N GLY A 316 16.91 10.96 -14.17
CA GLY A 316 17.66 12.21 -14.08
C GLY A 316 17.48 12.90 -12.71
N GLN A 317 18.26 13.96 -12.47
CA GLN A 317 18.20 14.71 -11.20
C GLN A 317 16.87 15.45 -11.00
N GLU A 318 16.13 15.68 -12.06
CA GLU A 318 14.79 16.27 -12.07
C GLU A 318 13.73 15.33 -11.49
N CYS A 319 14.00 14.01 -11.47
CA CYS A 319 13.09 13.03 -10.92
C CYS A 319 13.19 12.97 -9.38
N ALA A 320 12.06 12.98 -8.72
CA ALA A 320 11.99 12.80 -7.27
C ALA A 320 12.28 11.33 -6.89
N GLY A 321 13.54 11.02 -6.56
CA GLY A 321 13.95 9.71 -6.07
C GLY A 321 14.25 8.67 -7.17
N PRO A 322 14.53 7.43 -6.75
CA PRO A 322 14.89 6.33 -7.64
C PRO A 322 13.66 5.69 -8.28
N ASP A 323 13.88 5.03 -9.42
CA ASP A 323 12.96 4.01 -9.90
C ASP A 323 12.80 2.91 -8.86
N ARG A 324 11.63 2.30 -8.80
CA ARG A 324 11.37 1.31 -7.78
C ARG A 324 10.59 0.10 -8.29
N ILE A 325 10.91 -1.04 -7.72
CA ILE A 325 10.18 -2.28 -7.89
C ILE A 325 9.18 -2.40 -6.74
N GLU A 326 7.91 -2.58 -7.09
CA GLU A 326 6.85 -2.87 -6.13
C GLU A 326 6.80 -4.38 -5.89
N HIS A 327 6.58 -4.78 -4.67
CA HIS A 327 6.54 -6.15 -4.16
C HIS A 327 7.90 -6.85 -4.15
N ALA A 328 8.55 -7.03 -5.28
CA ALA A 328 9.69 -7.93 -5.41
C ALA A 328 9.36 -9.29 -4.79
N GLY A 329 8.23 -9.88 -5.26
CA GLY A 329 7.63 -11.07 -4.65
C GLY A 329 8.56 -12.27 -4.73
N ILE A 330 9.15 -12.52 -5.89
CA ILE A 330 10.19 -13.56 -6.12
C ILE A 330 11.43 -12.88 -6.69
N VAL A 331 12.54 -12.93 -5.97
CA VAL A 331 13.83 -12.37 -6.39
C VAL A 331 14.85 -13.49 -6.54
N PRO A 332 15.15 -13.96 -7.78
CA PRO A 332 16.11 -15.00 -8.01
C PRO A 332 17.53 -14.64 -7.57
N PRO A 333 18.41 -15.62 -7.32
CA PRO A 333 19.82 -15.39 -6.98
C PRO A 333 20.51 -14.46 -7.96
N GLY A 334 21.35 -13.54 -7.45
CA GLY A 334 22.06 -12.55 -8.24
C GLY A 334 21.28 -11.24 -8.48
N TYR A 335 19.94 -11.28 -8.57
CA TYR A 335 19.14 -10.09 -8.89
C TYR A 335 19.16 -9.03 -7.80
N SER A 336 19.36 -9.37 -6.52
CA SER A 336 19.58 -8.36 -5.48
C SER A 336 20.80 -7.48 -5.78
N GLY A 337 21.88 -8.05 -6.31
CA GLY A 337 23.06 -7.32 -6.77
C GLY A 337 22.78 -6.41 -7.98
N GLU A 338 21.99 -6.90 -8.95
CA GLU A 338 21.60 -6.11 -10.12
C GLU A 338 20.70 -4.93 -9.75
N LEU A 339 19.73 -5.13 -8.84
CA LEU A 339 18.90 -4.06 -8.31
C LEU A 339 19.76 -2.96 -7.65
N ALA A 340 20.74 -3.36 -6.83
CA ALA A 340 21.67 -2.43 -6.19
C ALA A 340 22.53 -1.70 -7.21
N ARG A 341 23.10 -2.41 -8.20
CA ARG A 341 23.94 -1.85 -9.26
C ARG A 341 23.20 -0.82 -10.10
N LEU A 342 21.92 -1.03 -10.38
CA LEU A 342 21.07 -0.12 -11.12
C LEU A 342 20.49 1.01 -10.25
N GLY A 343 20.73 1.00 -8.94
CA GLY A 343 20.17 2.00 -8.00
C GLY A 343 18.66 1.92 -7.83
N LEU A 344 18.04 0.78 -8.19
CA LEU A 344 16.61 0.55 -8.02
C LEU A 344 16.27 0.39 -6.54
N ALA A 345 15.20 1.05 -6.10
CA ALA A 345 14.63 0.80 -4.79
C ALA A 345 13.60 -0.35 -4.85
N VAL A 346 13.31 -0.94 -3.70
CA VAL A 346 12.25 -1.96 -3.57
C VAL A 346 11.25 -1.51 -2.51
N VAL A 347 9.96 -1.61 -2.81
CA VAL A 347 8.87 -1.46 -1.84
C VAL A 347 8.18 -2.80 -1.68
N THR A 348 8.46 -3.48 -0.58
CA THR A 348 8.02 -4.86 -0.34
C THR A 348 6.92 -4.96 0.71
N GLN A 349 6.23 -6.12 0.78
CA GLN A 349 5.13 -6.38 1.71
C GLN A 349 5.43 -7.60 2.60
N PRO A 350 6.20 -7.43 3.67
CA PRO A 350 6.51 -8.55 4.58
C PRO A 350 5.26 -9.18 5.20
N GLY A 351 4.18 -8.40 5.34
CA GLY A 351 2.89 -8.84 5.84
C GLY A 351 2.28 -10.00 5.05
N PHE A 352 2.59 -10.14 3.77
CA PHE A 352 2.09 -11.24 2.95
C PHE A 352 2.61 -12.62 3.41
N ILE A 353 3.79 -12.69 4.00
CA ILE A 353 4.27 -13.95 4.59
C ILE A 353 3.34 -14.39 5.73
N ALA A 354 2.98 -13.46 6.62
CA ALA A 354 2.08 -13.76 7.74
C ALA A 354 0.64 -14.03 7.30
N ALA A 355 0.18 -13.37 6.22
CA ALA A 355 -1.19 -13.52 5.73
C ALA A 355 -1.37 -14.71 4.77
N ARG A 356 -0.38 -15.00 3.92
CA ARG A 356 -0.49 -15.92 2.78
C ARG A 356 0.59 -17.01 2.71
N GLY A 357 1.46 -17.11 3.72
CA GLY A 357 2.62 -18.01 3.68
C GLY A 357 2.24 -19.48 3.46
N ASP A 358 1.13 -19.96 4.03
CA ASP A 358 0.66 -21.34 3.79
C ASP A 358 0.23 -21.57 2.33
N SER A 359 -0.28 -20.55 1.67
CA SER A 359 -0.59 -20.62 0.24
C SER A 359 0.68 -20.64 -0.59
N TYR A 360 1.67 -19.81 -0.27
CA TYR A 360 2.97 -19.84 -0.95
C TYR A 360 3.66 -21.19 -0.84
N LEU A 361 3.50 -21.88 0.29
CA LEU A 361 4.00 -23.25 0.46
C LEU A 361 3.31 -24.28 -0.45
N ARG A 362 2.09 -24.02 -0.91
CA ARG A 362 1.38 -24.90 -1.83
C ARG A 362 1.58 -24.53 -3.31
N GLU A 363 1.58 -23.22 -3.58
CA GLU A 363 1.43 -22.66 -4.93
C GLU A 363 2.77 -22.30 -5.58
N VAL A 364 3.78 -21.92 -4.78
CA VAL A 364 5.11 -21.55 -5.28
C VAL A 364 6.01 -22.78 -5.35
N ALA A 365 6.71 -22.93 -6.48
CA ALA A 365 7.63 -24.03 -6.68
C ALA A 365 8.66 -24.11 -5.55
N PRO A 366 8.98 -25.31 -5.03
CA PRO A 366 9.92 -25.47 -3.90
C PRO A 366 11.25 -24.75 -4.08
N ALA A 367 11.77 -24.72 -5.32
CA ALA A 367 13.03 -24.06 -5.65
C ALA A 367 12.97 -22.52 -5.51
N GLU A 368 11.79 -21.91 -5.65
CA GLU A 368 11.61 -20.45 -5.59
C GLU A 368 11.21 -19.95 -4.21
N ARG A 369 10.71 -20.82 -3.33
CA ARG A 369 10.29 -20.43 -1.98
C ARG A 369 11.35 -19.69 -1.16
N PRO A 370 12.66 -20.00 -1.26
CA PRO A 370 13.72 -19.23 -0.61
C PRO A 370 13.81 -17.77 -1.09
N TRP A 371 13.30 -17.47 -2.29
CA TRP A 371 13.39 -16.17 -2.95
C TRP A 371 12.19 -15.27 -2.69
N LEU A 372 11.21 -15.75 -1.89
CA LEU A 372 10.00 -15.02 -1.57
C LEU A 372 10.27 -13.83 -0.64
N TYR A 373 9.97 -12.62 -1.11
CA TYR A 373 10.09 -11.37 -0.34
C TYR A 373 11.42 -11.28 0.44
N PRO A 374 12.59 -11.32 -0.22
CA PRO A 374 13.89 -11.56 0.44
C PRO A 374 14.48 -10.27 1.01
N ALA A 375 13.86 -9.72 2.06
CA ALA A 375 14.21 -8.43 2.65
C ALA A 375 15.67 -8.35 3.13
N ALA A 376 16.19 -9.41 3.76
CA ALA A 376 17.56 -9.39 4.26
C ALA A 376 18.60 -9.46 3.14
N SER A 377 18.35 -10.25 2.09
CA SER A 377 19.24 -10.33 0.92
C SER A 377 19.28 -9.01 0.16
N LEU A 378 18.14 -8.35 -0.05
CA LEU A 378 18.07 -7.02 -0.65
C LEU A 378 18.88 -6.00 0.16
N LEU A 379 18.67 -5.93 1.48
CA LEU A 379 19.39 -5.01 2.35
C LEU A 379 20.90 -5.31 2.40
N ARG A 380 21.32 -6.60 2.41
CA ARG A 380 22.75 -6.98 2.36
C ARG A 380 23.42 -6.59 1.06
N ALA A 381 22.69 -6.64 -0.06
CA ALA A 381 23.17 -6.20 -1.36
C ALA A 381 23.26 -4.66 -1.50
N GLY A 382 22.76 -3.90 -0.51
CA GLY A 382 22.76 -2.43 -0.54
C GLY A 382 21.55 -1.83 -1.26
N VAL A 383 20.53 -2.63 -1.56
CA VAL A 383 19.27 -2.12 -2.13
C VAL A 383 18.55 -1.24 -1.10
N THR A 384 18.04 -0.10 -1.56
CA THR A 384 17.12 0.72 -0.76
C THR A 384 15.77 0.00 -0.64
N VAL A 385 15.41 -0.42 0.58
CA VAL A 385 14.17 -1.17 0.82
C VAL A 385 13.22 -0.36 1.70
N ALA A 386 12.00 -0.15 1.22
CA ALA A 386 10.87 0.35 1.99
C ALA A 386 9.77 -0.71 2.08
N ALA A 387 8.79 -0.51 2.95
CA ALA A 387 7.67 -1.42 3.11
C ALA A 387 6.32 -0.70 2.99
N GLY A 388 5.35 -1.41 2.43
CA GLY A 388 3.95 -1.04 2.41
C GLY A 388 3.07 -2.18 2.92
N THR A 389 1.84 -1.87 3.30
CA THR A 389 0.86 -2.86 3.74
C THR A 389 0.17 -3.54 2.57
N ASP A 390 0.07 -2.84 1.45
CA ASP A 390 -0.76 -3.20 0.29
C ASP A 390 -2.24 -3.39 0.68
N ALA A 391 -2.71 -2.61 1.65
CA ALA A 391 -4.12 -2.65 2.03
C ALA A 391 -5.03 -2.25 0.86
N PRO A 392 -6.15 -2.98 0.64
CA PRO A 392 -6.74 -4.03 1.45
C PRO A 392 -6.26 -5.45 1.11
N PHE A 393 -5.30 -5.64 0.21
CA PHE A 393 -4.83 -6.95 -0.24
C PHE A 393 -3.86 -7.61 0.75
N GLY A 394 -3.27 -6.82 1.66
CA GLY A 394 -2.45 -7.25 2.79
C GLY A 394 -2.99 -6.71 4.12
N PRO A 395 -2.38 -7.11 5.25
CA PRO A 395 -2.76 -6.59 6.55
C PRO A 395 -2.46 -5.09 6.60
N GLY A 396 -3.49 -4.27 6.87
CA GLY A 396 -3.38 -2.80 6.90
C GLY A 396 -2.59 -2.24 8.09
N ASP A 397 -2.05 -3.09 8.95
CA ASP A 397 -1.29 -2.73 10.15
C ASP A 397 0.22 -2.86 9.89
N PRO A 398 0.99 -1.75 9.86
CA PRO A 398 2.44 -1.77 9.64
C PRO A 398 3.20 -2.50 10.75
N TRP A 399 2.65 -2.56 11.98
CA TRP A 399 3.29 -3.29 13.09
C TRP A 399 3.21 -4.80 12.87
N GLN A 400 2.11 -5.30 12.29
CA GLN A 400 2.02 -6.69 11.85
C GLN A 400 3.03 -6.97 10.72
N CYS A 401 3.21 -6.04 9.78
CA CYS A 401 4.22 -6.16 8.73
C CYS A 401 5.65 -6.19 9.31
N ILE A 402 5.94 -5.35 10.32
CA ILE A 402 7.22 -5.36 11.05
C ILE A 402 7.43 -6.70 11.75
N ALA A 403 6.43 -7.21 12.48
CA ALA A 403 6.50 -8.50 13.15
C ALA A 403 6.69 -9.65 12.13
N ALA A 404 6.02 -9.59 10.98
CA ALA A 404 6.16 -10.55 9.90
C ALA A 404 7.57 -10.56 9.30
N ALA A 405 8.20 -9.39 9.10
CA ALA A 405 9.57 -9.29 8.62
C ALA A 405 10.59 -9.92 9.59
N VAL A 406 10.32 -9.84 10.88
CA VAL A 406 11.15 -10.42 11.94
C VAL A 406 10.95 -11.94 12.06
N THR A 407 9.71 -12.39 12.06
CA THR A 407 9.38 -13.79 12.33
C THR A 407 9.35 -14.65 11.09
N ARG A 408 8.90 -14.11 9.97
CA ARG A 408 8.60 -14.77 8.69
C ARG A 408 7.74 -16.02 8.87
N ARG A 409 6.81 -15.95 9.82
CA ARG A 409 5.96 -17.06 10.21
C ARG A 409 4.62 -16.97 9.47
N ALA A 410 4.28 -18.03 8.72
CA ALA A 410 2.99 -18.21 8.07
C ALA A 410 1.87 -18.46 9.11
N PRO A 411 0.58 -18.38 8.74
CA PRO A 411 -0.53 -18.64 9.64
C PRO A 411 -0.48 -20.04 10.29
N GLY A 412 -0.09 -21.08 9.52
CA GLY A 412 0.13 -22.44 10.02
C GLY A 412 1.39 -22.65 10.85
N GLY A 413 2.14 -21.59 11.15
CA GLY A 413 3.33 -21.62 12.00
C GLY A 413 4.65 -21.90 11.28
N HIS A 414 4.63 -22.28 10.00
CA HIS A 414 5.84 -22.49 9.20
C HIS A 414 6.63 -21.20 9.02
N VAL A 415 7.96 -21.31 8.97
CA VAL A 415 8.85 -20.19 8.72
C VAL A 415 9.36 -20.26 7.28
N LEU A 416 9.06 -19.23 6.48
CA LEU A 416 9.49 -19.13 5.09
C LEU A 416 10.79 -18.30 4.99
N GLY A 417 11.86 -18.89 4.45
CA GLY A 417 13.14 -18.20 4.26
C GLY A 417 13.68 -17.61 5.57
N ARG A 418 14.10 -18.46 6.50
CA ARG A 418 14.61 -18.05 7.82
C ARG A 418 15.76 -17.04 7.73
N GLU A 419 16.59 -17.17 6.70
CA GLU A 419 17.75 -16.31 6.37
C GLU A 419 17.35 -14.91 5.90
N GLU A 420 16.09 -14.73 5.51
CA GLU A 420 15.52 -13.46 5.07
C GLU A 420 14.86 -12.66 6.21
N ARG A 421 15.01 -13.13 7.45
CA ARG A 421 14.61 -12.35 8.64
C ARG A 421 15.46 -11.11 8.78
N VAL A 422 14.80 -10.02 9.17
CA VAL A 422 15.47 -8.77 9.53
C VAL A 422 15.24 -8.43 11.01
N THR A 423 16.04 -7.54 11.58
CA THR A 423 15.77 -7.04 12.92
C THR A 423 14.53 -6.15 12.93
N ALA A 424 13.83 -6.05 14.07
CA ALA A 424 12.66 -5.18 14.18
C ALA A 424 13.00 -3.71 13.91
N ARG A 425 14.23 -3.28 14.22
CA ARG A 425 14.72 -1.94 13.90
C ARG A 425 14.87 -1.73 12.39
N MET A 426 15.38 -2.72 11.66
CA MET A 426 15.46 -2.67 10.18
C MET A 426 14.07 -2.66 9.56
N ALA A 427 13.16 -3.51 10.05
CA ALA A 427 11.79 -3.56 9.60
C ALA A 427 11.05 -2.22 9.85
N LEU A 428 11.19 -1.62 11.04
CA LEU A 428 10.66 -0.28 11.31
C LEU A 428 11.22 0.76 10.34
N LYS A 429 12.53 0.73 10.07
CA LYS A 429 13.18 1.69 9.16
C LYS A 429 12.57 1.66 7.76
N MET A 430 12.05 0.52 7.31
CA MET A 430 11.40 0.39 5.99
C MET A 430 10.11 1.22 5.87
N PHE A 431 9.47 1.59 6.99
CA PHE A 431 8.32 2.51 7.04
C PHE A 431 8.71 3.96 7.32
N LEU A 432 9.99 4.27 7.44
CA LEU A 432 10.50 5.61 7.75
C LEU A 432 11.18 6.28 6.56
N GLY A 433 11.15 5.70 5.37
CA GLY A 433 11.67 6.31 4.15
C GLY A 433 11.01 7.67 3.86
N VAL A 434 11.73 8.59 3.21
CA VAL A 434 11.14 9.81 2.65
C VAL A 434 10.35 9.42 1.40
N PRO A 435 9.05 9.71 1.31
CA PRO A 435 8.19 9.19 0.24
C PRO A 435 8.66 9.53 -1.20
N GLY A 436 9.21 10.72 -1.40
CA GLY A 436 9.76 11.14 -2.68
C GLY A 436 11.19 10.65 -2.93
N ASP A 437 11.95 10.29 -1.89
CA ASP A 437 13.31 9.76 -2.02
C ASP A 437 13.59 8.69 -0.96
N LEU A 438 13.28 7.45 -1.27
CA LEU A 438 13.41 6.30 -0.36
C LEU A 438 14.84 6.06 0.15
N ARG A 439 15.87 6.63 -0.51
CA ARG A 439 17.28 6.57 -0.05
C ARG A 439 17.49 7.36 1.26
N ARG A 440 16.61 8.32 1.53
CA ARG A 440 16.63 9.13 2.75
C ARG A 440 15.65 8.56 3.78
N THR A 441 16.06 8.59 5.05
CA THR A 441 15.20 8.16 6.17
C THR A 441 14.79 9.39 6.98
N ARG A 442 13.51 9.52 7.29
CA ARG A 442 12.97 10.58 8.17
C ARG A 442 13.51 10.40 9.58
N THR A 443 13.73 11.51 10.26
CA THR A 443 14.28 11.52 11.63
C THR A 443 13.58 12.58 12.46
N VAL A 444 13.61 12.43 13.79
CA VAL A 444 13.18 13.47 14.73
C VAL A 444 14.35 14.42 14.94
N ALA A 445 14.31 15.57 14.27
CA ALA A 445 15.33 16.61 14.34
C ALA A 445 14.73 17.96 13.91
N PRO A 446 15.27 19.11 14.34
CA PRO A 446 14.81 20.42 13.89
C PRO A 446 14.78 20.53 12.37
N GLY A 447 13.77 21.20 11.82
CA GLY A 447 13.53 21.36 10.38
C GLY A 447 12.89 20.14 9.69
N GLN A 448 12.78 18.98 10.36
CA GLN A 448 12.08 17.82 9.80
C GLN A 448 10.55 17.98 9.94
N PRO A 449 9.75 17.28 9.10
CA PRO A 449 8.30 17.33 9.17
C PRO A 449 7.75 17.00 10.56
N ALA A 450 6.71 17.74 10.96
CA ALA A 450 6.01 17.59 12.23
C ALA A 450 4.98 16.45 12.19
N ASP A 451 5.34 15.31 11.59
CA ASP A 451 4.55 14.09 11.50
C ASP A 451 5.27 13.02 12.34
N LEU A 452 4.75 12.75 13.54
CA LEU A 452 5.44 11.98 14.58
C LEU A 452 4.54 10.90 15.18
N CYS A 453 5.16 9.86 15.69
CA CYS A 453 4.51 8.80 16.45
C CYS A 453 5.20 8.65 17.81
N LEU A 454 4.46 8.87 18.89
CA LEU A 454 4.88 8.64 20.26
C LEU A 454 4.48 7.23 20.68
N LEU A 455 5.41 6.46 21.18
CA LEU A 455 5.18 5.12 21.69
C LEU A 455 5.05 5.15 23.23
N HIS A 456 4.38 4.14 23.79
CA HIS A 456 4.27 3.97 25.25
C HIS A 456 5.61 3.67 25.92
N TRP A 457 6.51 2.98 25.20
CA TRP A 457 7.77 2.49 25.76
C TRP A 457 8.99 3.00 24.98
N PRO A 458 10.19 2.97 25.58
CA PRO A 458 11.41 3.16 24.83
C PRO A 458 11.51 2.20 23.64
N LEU A 459 12.15 2.64 22.56
CA LEU A 459 12.14 1.92 21.27
C LEU A 459 12.57 0.45 21.35
N PRO A 460 13.63 0.06 22.12
CA PRO A 460 14.01 -1.35 22.25
C PRO A 460 12.89 -2.22 22.83
N GLN A 461 12.16 -1.70 23.81
CA GLN A 461 11.04 -2.40 24.43
C GLN A 461 9.83 -2.50 23.47
N ALA A 462 9.46 -1.40 22.80
CA ALA A 462 8.39 -1.41 21.81
C ALA A 462 8.68 -2.38 20.65
N LEU A 463 9.96 -2.51 20.25
CA LEU A 463 10.37 -3.41 19.17
C LEU A 463 10.61 -4.87 19.62
N ALA A 464 10.59 -5.17 20.90
CA ALA A 464 10.64 -6.56 21.39
C ALA A 464 9.35 -7.33 20.99
N MET A 465 8.20 -6.64 21.00
CA MET A 465 6.92 -7.16 20.52
C MET A 465 6.19 -6.07 19.70
N PRO A 466 6.53 -5.90 18.42
CA PRO A 466 5.95 -4.87 17.58
C PRO A 466 4.43 -5.02 17.51
N SER A 467 3.70 -4.00 17.94
CA SER A 467 2.25 -3.98 17.99
C SER A 467 1.72 -2.56 17.92
N ALA A 468 0.57 -2.37 17.28
CA ALA A 468 -0.16 -1.11 17.28
C ALA A 468 -0.56 -0.62 18.67
N SER A 469 -0.72 -1.53 19.65
CA SER A 469 -0.95 -1.19 21.05
C SER A 469 0.22 -0.43 21.70
N GLY A 470 1.39 -0.43 21.06
CA GLY A 470 2.53 0.37 21.45
C GLY A 470 2.41 1.86 21.08
N VAL A 471 1.50 2.24 20.19
CA VAL A 471 1.26 3.61 19.79
C VAL A 471 0.45 4.34 20.86
N ARG A 472 0.98 5.43 21.37
CA ARG A 472 0.34 6.24 22.43
C ARG A 472 -0.34 7.49 21.90
N ALA A 473 0.32 8.19 20.98
CA ALA A 473 -0.19 9.39 20.36
C ALA A 473 0.48 9.61 19.00
N VAL A 474 -0.20 10.32 18.15
CA VAL A 474 0.31 10.68 16.82
C VAL A 474 0.22 12.19 16.66
N VAL A 475 1.18 12.76 15.97
CA VAL A 475 1.19 14.17 15.59
C VAL A 475 1.22 14.23 14.07
N THR A 476 0.26 14.96 13.49
CA THR A 476 0.22 15.24 12.06
C THR A 476 0.15 16.74 11.82
N ALA A 477 1.04 17.28 10.98
CA ALA A 477 1.15 18.74 10.78
C ALA A 477 1.21 19.52 12.09
N GLY A 478 1.98 19.05 13.04
CA GLY A 478 2.15 19.71 14.33
C GLY A 478 0.93 19.65 15.27
N ARG A 479 -0.12 18.92 14.90
CA ARG A 479 -1.32 18.77 15.74
C ARG A 479 -1.37 17.37 16.33
N LEU A 480 -1.72 17.30 17.62
CA LEU A 480 -1.94 16.04 18.31
C LEU A 480 -3.26 15.40 17.86
N ASP A 481 -3.21 14.09 17.61
CA ASP A 481 -4.33 13.23 17.25
C ASP A 481 -4.59 12.19 18.33
#